data_a3fe1482266e9735d83cc45f625965e0
#
_entry.id   a3fe1482266e9735d83cc45f625965e0
#
_cell.length_a   1.000
_cell.length_b   1.000
_cell.length_c   1.000
_cell.angle_alpha   90.00
_cell.angle_beta   90.00
_cell.angle_gamma   90.00
#
_symmetry.space_group_name_H-M   'P 1'
#
loop_
_entity.id
_entity.type
_entity.pdbx_description
1 polymer ?
#
loop_
_entity_poly.entity_id
_entity_poly.type
_entity_poly.pdbx_seq_one_letter_code
_entity_poly.pdbx_strand_id
1 'polypeptide(L)'
;MGGLVAMQLAVSKNKSFKSVALFNCQYPLFVGSALLDGSSRNLDGAADFLTKYGVYKLPKMEKPKKTFGSMGSSFYKKTNGKVISPYGSKEINDLDKEVALYSLKKLFNQVSKDILSTDMNACMSYRMDEKDIKTINNIHIIIGEMDKLVSKKKVDAMLEMFGSANLSVMEGVAHFPFYEDPEVLNKSLEDIFNTYI
;
A
#
# COMPACT_ATOMS: atom_id res chain seq x y z
N MET A 1 -6.06 6.93 3.21
CA MET A 1 -7.34 7.58 2.82
C MET A 1 -8.39 6.57 2.40
N GLY A 2 -8.15 5.72 1.39
CA GLY A 2 -9.16 4.78 0.86
C GLY A 2 -9.91 3.98 1.93
N GLY A 3 -9.22 3.51 2.97
CA GLY A 3 -9.86 2.81 4.09
C GLY A 3 -10.87 3.68 4.86
N LEU A 4 -10.59 4.96 5.05
CA LEU A 4 -11.54 5.88 5.72
C LEU A 4 -12.78 6.13 4.85
N VAL A 5 -12.59 6.22 3.52
CA VAL A 5 -13.71 6.32 2.58
C VAL A 5 -14.56 5.04 2.61
N ALA A 6 -13.92 3.87 2.63
CA ALA A 6 -14.62 2.58 2.71
C ALA A 6 -15.42 2.46 4.01
N MET A 7 -14.88 2.89 5.15
CA MET A 7 -15.61 2.95 6.42
C MET A 7 -16.83 3.88 6.33
N GLN A 8 -16.68 5.08 5.74
CA GLN A 8 -17.79 6.02 5.55
C GLN A 8 -18.88 5.45 4.65
N LEU A 9 -18.50 4.73 3.60
CA LEU A 9 -19.46 4.05 2.71
C LEU A 9 -20.19 2.92 3.45
N ALA A 10 -19.49 2.18 4.32
CA ALA A 10 -20.10 1.10 5.10
C ALA A 10 -21.23 1.60 6.01
N VAL A 11 -21.07 2.79 6.60
CA VAL A 11 -22.11 3.43 7.44
C VAL A 11 -23.32 3.89 6.63
N SER A 12 -23.18 4.10 5.33
CA SER A 12 -24.25 4.64 4.46
C SER A 12 -25.51 3.76 4.38
N LYS A 13 -25.52 2.58 5.04
CA LYS A 13 -26.61 1.59 5.05
C LYS A 13 -27.04 1.12 3.66
N ASN A 14 -26.17 1.24 2.68
CA ASN A 14 -26.43 0.73 1.35
C ASN A 14 -26.39 -0.82 1.39
N LYS A 15 -27.53 -1.45 1.14
CA LYS A 15 -27.68 -2.92 1.17
C LYS A 15 -26.83 -3.67 0.14
N SER A 16 -26.25 -2.95 -0.81
CA SER A 16 -25.33 -3.53 -1.80
C SER A 16 -23.97 -3.88 -1.19
N PHE A 17 -23.56 -3.24 -0.09
CA PHE A 17 -22.33 -3.59 0.61
C PHE A 17 -22.57 -4.78 1.52
N LYS A 18 -21.87 -5.87 1.29
CA LYS A 18 -21.95 -7.12 2.09
C LYS A 18 -20.86 -7.19 3.15
N SER A 19 -19.69 -6.69 2.83
CA SER A 19 -18.52 -6.65 3.69
C SER A 19 -17.59 -5.50 3.31
N VAL A 20 -16.66 -5.17 4.20
CA VAL A 20 -15.62 -4.17 3.98
C VAL A 20 -14.28 -4.77 4.33
N ALA A 21 -13.35 -4.73 3.39
CA ALA A 21 -11.95 -5.12 3.60
C ALA A 21 -11.08 -3.87 3.69
N LEU A 22 -10.38 -3.69 4.80
CA LEU A 22 -9.48 -2.58 5.06
C LEU A 22 -8.04 -3.08 5.06
N PHE A 23 -7.29 -2.71 4.04
CA PHE A 23 -5.88 -3.08 3.91
C PHE A 23 -4.99 -1.99 4.49
N ASN A 24 -4.09 -2.38 5.40
CA ASN A 24 -3.08 -1.50 5.99
C ASN A 24 -3.67 -0.15 6.42
N CYS A 25 -4.81 -0.20 7.08
CA CYS A 25 -5.56 0.96 7.54
C CYS A 25 -5.64 0.98 9.07
N GLN A 26 -5.58 2.16 9.63
CA GLN A 26 -5.85 2.41 11.05
C GLN A 26 -6.85 3.55 11.20
N TYR A 27 -7.60 3.51 12.30
CA TYR A 27 -8.53 4.58 12.67
C TYR A 27 -8.49 4.81 14.19
N PRO A 28 -8.44 6.05 14.68
CA PRO A 28 -8.20 7.27 13.91
C PRO A 28 -6.84 7.23 13.20
N LEU A 29 -6.76 7.87 12.01
CA LEU A 29 -5.49 7.93 11.30
C LEU A 29 -4.64 9.06 11.88
N PHE A 30 -3.39 8.76 12.16
CA PHE A 30 -2.40 9.73 12.61
C PHE A 30 -1.26 9.80 11.61
N VAL A 31 -1.04 10.98 11.08
CA VAL A 31 0.09 11.25 10.18
C VAL A 31 1.19 11.92 10.98
N GLY A 32 2.40 11.35 10.97
CA GLY A 32 3.56 11.93 11.65
C GLY A 32 3.92 13.30 11.07
N SER A 33 4.41 14.20 11.92
CA SER A 33 4.76 15.57 11.53
C SER A 33 5.73 15.62 10.35
N ALA A 34 6.73 14.74 10.34
CA ALA A 34 7.72 14.68 9.26
C ALA A 34 7.08 14.37 7.88
N LEU A 35 6.08 13.50 7.82
CA LEU A 35 5.35 13.20 6.59
C LEU A 35 4.40 14.34 6.21
N LEU A 36 3.76 14.95 7.21
CA LEU A 36 2.84 16.06 6.99
C LEU A 36 3.58 17.29 6.45
N ASP A 37 4.71 17.65 7.07
CA ASP A 37 5.57 18.74 6.60
C ASP A 37 6.17 18.43 5.22
N GLY A 38 6.60 17.19 5.00
CA GLY A 38 7.12 16.73 3.71
C GLY A 38 6.08 16.83 2.61
N SER A 39 4.82 16.46 2.88
CA SER A 39 3.76 16.50 1.89
C SER A 39 3.44 17.89 1.37
N SER A 40 3.69 18.94 2.18
CA SER A 40 3.45 20.33 1.80
C SER A 40 4.66 21.04 1.19
N ARG A 41 5.88 20.68 1.61
CA ARG A 41 7.10 21.40 1.27
C ARG A 41 8.06 20.65 0.37
N ASN A 42 8.13 19.34 0.51
CA ASN A 42 9.09 18.48 -0.18
C ASN A 42 8.45 17.13 -0.55
N LEU A 43 7.81 17.10 -1.72
CA LEU A 43 7.13 15.89 -2.20
C LEU A 43 8.08 14.70 -2.36
N ASP A 44 9.31 14.93 -2.84
CA ASP A 44 10.32 13.87 -2.96
C ASP A 44 10.68 13.29 -1.59
N GLY A 45 10.83 14.14 -0.57
CA GLY A 45 11.08 13.69 0.81
C GLY A 45 9.90 12.90 1.38
N ALA A 46 8.67 13.28 1.07
CA ALA A 46 7.48 12.51 1.45
C ALA A 46 7.44 11.15 0.74
N ALA A 47 7.74 11.11 -0.57
CA ALA A 47 7.83 9.88 -1.35
C ALA A 47 8.96 8.95 -0.82
N ASP A 48 10.11 9.52 -0.46
CA ASP A 48 11.22 8.78 0.19
C ASP A 48 10.81 8.20 1.54
N PHE A 49 10.09 8.95 2.34
CA PHE A 49 9.58 8.48 3.63
C PHE A 49 8.61 7.30 3.43
N LEU A 50 7.64 7.45 2.55
CA LEU A 50 6.64 6.41 2.28
C LEU A 50 7.28 5.14 1.71
N THR A 51 8.23 5.26 0.80
CA THR A 51 8.94 4.10 0.25
C THR A 51 9.83 3.42 1.29
N LYS A 52 10.55 4.20 2.10
CA LYS A 52 11.47 3.69 3.12
C LYS A 52 10.75 2.89 4.22
N TYR A 53 9.59 3.38 4.65
CA TYR A 53 8.87 2.79 5.78
C TYR A 53 7.67 1.94 5.35
N GLY A 54 7.19 2.13 4.14
CA GLY A 54 6.04 1.39 3.60
C GLY A 54 6.40 0.18 2.75
N VAL A 55 7.67 -0.01 2.36
CA VAL A 55 8.11 -1.15 1.56
C VAL A 55 9.07 -2.02 2.38
N TYR A 56 8.77 -3.30 2.47
CA TYR A 56 9.64 -4.29 3.10
C TYR A 56 10.46 -5.07 2.08
N LYS A 57 9.80 -5.57 1.05
CA LYS A 57 10.44 -6.32 -0.04
C LYS A 57 10.07 -5.72 -1.39
N LEU A 58 10.94 -5.95 -2.36
CA LEU A 58 10.66 -5.55 -3.71
C LEU A 58 9.87 -6.63 -4.44
N PRO A 59 9.01 -6.25 -5.40
CA PRO A 59 8.27 -7.21 -6.17
C PRO A 59 9.23 -8.19 -6.84
N LYS A 60 8.84 -9.47 -6.88
CA LYS A 60 9.54 -10.47 -7.69
C LYS A 60 9.33 -10.07 -9.15
N MET A 61 10.33 -9.46 -9.76
CA MET A 61 10.28 -9.21 -11.20
C MET A 61 10.31 -10.56 -11.91
N GLU A 62 9.21 -10.93 -12.54
CA GLU A 62 9.22 -12.05 -13.48
C GLU A 62 10.23 -11.72 -14.58
N LYS A 63 11.23 -12.59 -14.75
CA LYS A 63 12.12 -12.49 -15.91
C LYS A 63 11.22 -12.48 -17.14
N PRO A 64 11.32 -11.48 -18.02
CA PRO A 64 10.45 -11.42 -19.20
C PRO A 64 10.54 -12.76 -19.91
N LYS A 65 9.40 -13.45 -20.04
CA LYS A 65 9.31 -14.68 -20.84
C LYS A 65 9.89 -14.32 -22.19
N LYS A 66 10.90 -15.06 -22.63
CA LYS A 66 11.50 -14.89 -23.95
C LYS A 66 10.41 -15.10 -25.00
N THR A 67 9.66 -14.07 -25.30
CA THR A 67 8.75 -14.07 -26.44
C THR A 67 9.60 -13.80 -27.65
N PHE A 68 9.64 -14.77 -28.54
CA PHE A 68 10.27 -14.66 -29.85
C PHE A 68 9.65 -13.44 -30.55
N GLY A 69 10.44 -12.38 -30.74
CA GLY A 69 9.99 -11.17 -31.44
C GLY A 69 9.73 -9.91 -30.58
N SER A 70 9.98 -9.89 -29.31
CA SER A 70 9.85 -8.63 -28.56
C SER A 70 11.02 -7.70 -28.85
N MET A 71 10.76 -6.55 -29.46
CA MET A 71 11.72 -5.49 -29.76
C MET A 71 12.36 -4.87 -28.48
N GLY A 72 12.02 -5.37 -27.29
CA GLY A 72 12.54 -4.90 -26.00
C GLY A 72 13.95 -5.36 -25.65
N SER A 73 14.51 -6.36 -26.37
CA SER A 73 15.86 -6.88 -26.07
C SER A 73 17.01 -5.96 -26.52
N SER A 74 16.72 -4.90 -27.26
CA SER A 74 17.73 -3.99 -27.82
C SER A 74 18.31 -3.00 -26.80
N PHE A 75 17.70 -2.87 -25.63
CA PHE A 75 18.14 -1.90 -24.61
C PHE A 75 19.21 -2.42 -23.65
N TYR A 76 19.49 -3.73 -23.66
CA TYR A 76 20.49 -4.33 -22.78
C TYR A 76 21.69 -4.80 -23.59
N LYS A 77 22.81 -4.12 -23.44
CA LYS A 77 24.08 -4.52 -24.05
C LYS A 77 24.76 -5.59 -23.19
N LYS A 78 25.00 -6.77 -23.74
CA LYS A 78 25.71 -7.84 -23.06
C LYS A 78 27.21 -7.70 -23.34
N THR A 79 28.01 -7.37 -22.34
CA THR A 79 29.47 -7.37 -22.42
C THR A 79 30.01 -8.35 -21.42
N ASN A 80 30.85 -9.32 -21.85
CA ASN A 80 31.51 -10.32 -21.00
C ASN A 80 30.56 -11.10 -20.07
N GLY A 81 29.35 -11.46 -20.52
CA GLY A 81 28.39 -12.23 -19.72
C GLY A 81 27.59 -11.44 -18.73
N LYS A 82 27.88 -10.17 -18.50
CA LYS A 82 27.10 -9.26 -17.66
C LYS A 82 26.15 -8.41 -18.49
N VAL A 83 24.92 -8.25 -18.04
CA VAL A 83 23.95 -7.35 -18.65
C VAL A 83 24.23 -5.97 -18.07
N ILE A 84 24.58 -5.01 -18.92
CA ILE A 84 24.83 -3.63 -18.53
C ILE A 84 23.56 -2.83 -18.79
N SER A 85 23.05 -2.18 -17.76
CA SER A 85 21.98 -1.19 -17.88
C SER A 85 22.43 0.01 -18.70
N PRO A 86 21.56 0.64 -19.50
CA PRO A 86 21.86 1.92 -20.13
C PRO A 86 22.14 3.04 -19.14
N TYR A 87 21.87 2.82 -17.83
CA TYR A 87 22.06 3.80 -16.76
C TYR A 87 23.32 3.57 -15.90
N GLY A 88 24.21 2.65 -16.29
CA GLY A 88 25.48 2.43 -15.61
C GLY A 88 25.83 0.97 -15.28
N SER A 89 27.00 0.75 -14.71
CA SER A 89 27.60 -0.58 -14.47
C SER A 89 27.18 -1.26 -13.16
N LYS A 90 26.01 -0.96 -12.61
CA LYS A 90 25.49 -1.64 -11.41
C LYS A 90 25.02 -3.06 -11.72
N GLU A 91 25.16 -3.97 -10.77
CA GLU A 91 24.63 -5.33 -10.91
C GLU A 91 23.11 -5.32 -11.03
N ILE A 92 22.56 -6.28 -11.80
CA ILE A 92 21.12 -6.37 -12.11
C ILE A 92 20.24 -6.32 -10.86
N ASN A 93 20.67 -6.91 -9.75
CA ASN A 93 19.90 -6.94 -8.50
C ASN A 93 19.71 -5.55 -7.87
N ASP A 94 20.72 -4.68 -7.93
CA ASP A 94 20.61 -3.32 -7.40
C ASP A 94 19.82 -2.42 -8.37
N LEU A 95 19.91 -2.69 -9.66
CA LEU A 95 19.17 -1.96 -10.68
C LEU A 95 17.67 -2.25 -10.59
N ASP A 96 17.29 -3.51 -10.43
CA ASP A 96 15.88 -3.90 -10.29
C ASP A 96 15.26 -3.23 -9.06
N LYS A 97 16.03 -3.12 -7.98
CA LYS A 97 15.67 -2.38 -6.78
C LYS A 97 15.40 -0.90 -7.06
N GLU A 98 16.36 -0.24 -7.69
CA GLU A 98 16.25 1.19 -7.99
C GLU A 98 15.09 1.47 -8.95
N VAL A 99 14.91 0.63 -9.97
CA VAL A 99 13.80 0.77 -10.94
C VAL A 99 12.45 0.59 -10.25
N ALA A 100 12.32 -0.42 -9.39
CA ALA A 100 11.09 -0.67 -8.68
C ALA A 100 10.74 0.48 -7.72
N LEU A 101 11.70 0.92 -6.89
CA LEU A 101 11.51 2.06 -6.00
C LEU A 101 11.25 3.36 -6.75
N TYR A 102 11.95 3.56 -7.88
CA TYR A 102 11.73 4.71 -8.75
C TYR A 102 10.31 4.73 -9.30
N SER A 103 9.79 3.59 -9.74
CA SER A 103 8.42 3.50 -10.25
C SER A 103 7.39 3.86 -9.18
N LEU A 104 7.57 3.37 -7.96
CA LEU A 104 6.70 3.71 -6.83
C LEU A 104 6.80 5.20 -6.46
N LYS A 105 8.02 5.75 -6.37
CA LYS A 105 8.23 7.19 -6.15
C LYS A 105 7.60 8.05 -7.23
N LYS A 106 7.71 7.60 -8.50
CA LYS A 106 7.09 8.30 -9.62
C LYS A 106 5.57 8.40 -9.48
N LEU A 107 4.90 7.37 -8.95
CA LEU A 107 3.47 7.42 -8.66
C LEU A 107 3.15 8.51 -7.62
N PHE A 108 3.93 8.61 -6.54
CA PHE A 108 3.74 9.67 -5.54
C PHE A 108 3.99 11.06 -6.13
N ASN A 109 5.00 11.21 -6.98
CA ASN A 109 5.36 12.49 -7.58
C ASN A 109 4.41 12.94 -8.71
N GLN A 110 3.49 12.07 -9.18
CA GLN A 110 2.42 12.46 -10.11
C GLN A 110 1.32 13.27 -9.42
N VAL A 111 1.25 13.19 -8.10
CA VAL A 111 0.27 13.96 -7.31
C VAL A 111 0.88 15.32 -6.97
N SER A 112 0.11 16.40 -7.11
CA SER A 112 0.61 17.71 -6.68
C SER A 112 0.78 17.76 -5.16
N LYS A 113 1.75 18.54 -4.68
CA LYS A 113 1.99 18.73 -3.25
C LYS A 113 0.74 19.21 -2.50
N ASP A 114 -0.06 20.06 -3.14
CA ASP A 114 -1.28 20.59 -2.53
C ASP A 114 -2.33 19.50 -2.32
N ILE A 115 -2.46 18.57 -3.27
CA ILE A 115 -3.36 17.40 -3.14
C ILE A 115 -2.87 16.50 -2.02
N LEU A 116 -1.59 16.11 -2.02
CA LEU A 116 -1.05 15.22 -1.00
C LEU A 116 -1.21 15.81 0.41
N SER A 117 -0.89 17.09 0.57
CA SER A 117 -1.03 17.82 1.84
C SER A 117 -2.50 17.88 2.29
N THR A 118 -3.41 18.19 1.38
CA THR A 118 -4.85 18.21 1.65
C THR A 118 -5.34 16.84 2.09
N ASP A 119 -4.95 15.80 1.39
CA ASP A 119 -5.32 14.42 1.68
C ASP A 119 -4.82 13.96 3.05
N MET A 120 -3.57 14.29 3.40
CA MET A 120 -2.99 13.96 4.70
C MET A 120 -3.72 14.68 5.84
N ASN A 121 -4.04 15.97 5.65
CA ASN A 121 -4.82 16.74 6.63
C ASN A 121 -6.26 16.22 6.76
N ALA A 122 -6.92 15.90 5.66
CA ALA A 122 -8.25 15.32 5.66
C ALA A 122 -8.27 13.98 6.41
N CYS A 123 -7.27 13.11 6.18
CA CYS A 123 -7.13 11.86 6.90
C CYS A 123 -6.94 12.07 8.41
N MET A 124 -6.12 13.05 8.81
CA MET A 124 -5.88 13.36 10.22
C MET A 124 -7.09 13.93 10.93
N SER A 125 -7.86 14.77 10.24
CA SER A 125 -9.03 15.44 10.81
C SER A 125 -10.30 14.60 10.79
N TYR A 126 -10.33 13.54 9.96
CA TYR A 126 -11.51 12.69 9.82
C TYR A 126 -11.88 12.01 11.14
N ARG A 127 -13.11 12.20 11.55
CA ARG A 127 -13.70 11.50 12.70
C ARG A 127 -15.09 10.98 12.31
N MET A 128 -15.37 9.80 12.80
CA MET A 128 -16.67 9.14 12.68
C MET A 128 -17.33 9.06 14.05
N ASP A 129 -18.62 9.17 14.10
CA ASP A 129 -19.37 8.98 15.34
C ASP A 129 -19.21 7.51 15.81
N GLU A 130 -18.96 7.30 17.09
CA GLU A 130 -18.83 5.95 17.66
C GLU A 130 -20.08 5.09 17.44
N LYS A 131 -21.26 5.70 17.42
CA LYS A 131 -22.51 5.00 17.11
C LYS A 131 -22.49 4.44 15.71
N ASP A 132 -21.96 5.20 14.76
CA ASP A 132 -21.87 4.80 13.37
C ASP A 132 -20.82 3.68 13.20
N ILE A 133 -19.66 3.79 13.84
CA ILE A 133 -18.62 2.75 13.81
C ILE A 133 -19.21 1.40 14.25
N LYS A 134 -19.98 1.38 15.33
CA LYS A 134 -20.61 0.16 15.88
C LYS A 134 -21.68 -0.44 14.94
N THR A 135 -22.16 0.30 13.95
CA THR A 135 -23.10 -0.22 12.95
C THR A 135 -22.42 -0.95 11.80
N ILE A 136 -21.11 -0.77 11.64
CA ILE A 136 -20.38 -1.42 10.56
C ILE A 136 -20.18 -2.90 10.93
N ASN A 137 -20.79 -3.75 10.14
CA ASN A 137 -20.70 -5.20 10.29
C ASN A 137 -19.84 -5.79 9.17
N ASN A 138 -19.34 -7.00 9.38
CA ASN A 138 -18.58 -7.75 8.38
C ASN A 138 -17.34 -6.96 7.91
N ILE A 139 -16.57 -6.44 8.86
CA ILE A 139 -15.28 -5.81 8.59
C ILE A 139 -14.17 -6.85 8.65
N HIS A 140 -13.31 -6.82 7.63
CA HIS A 140 -12.04 -7.52 7.61
C HIS A 140 -10.92 -6.51 7.59
N ILE A 141 -10.08 -6.53 8.61
CA ILE A 141 -8.87 -5.73 8.67
C ILE A 141 -7.72 -6.64 8.30
N ILE A 142 -6.97 -6.27 7.27
CA ILE A 142 -5.84 -7.01 6.76
C ILE A 142 -4.60 -6.13 6.85
N ILE A 143 -3.57 -6.58 7.56
CA ILE A 143 -2.34 -5.83 7.74
C ILE A 143 -1.14 -6.61 7.23
N GLY A 144 -0.17 -5.89 6.67
CA GLY A 144 1.15 -6.45 6.41
C GLY A 144 1.92 -6.64 7.71
N GLU A 145 2.49 -7.82 7.92
CA GLU A 145 3.30 -8.14 9.11
C GLU A 145 4.43 -7.14 9.32
N MET A 146 5.05 -6.69 8.23
CA MET A 146 6.22 -5.82 8.21
C MET A 146 5.89 -4.33 8.06
N ASP A 147 4.59 -3.97 8.15
CA ASP A 147 4.13 -2.59 8.00
C ASP A 147 4.62 -1.71 9.16
N LYS A 148 5.40 -0.68 8.83
CA LYS A 148 5.92 0.32 9.79
C LYS A 148 5.10 1.60 9.81
N LEU A 149 4.19 1.79 8.85
CA LEU A 149 3.30 2.96 8.79
C LEU A 149 2.04 2.73 9.64
N VAL A 150 1.53 1.49 9.63
CA VAL A 150 0.39 1.05 10.43
C VAL A 150 0.85 0.02 11.46
N SER A 151 0.83 0.37 12.73
CA SER A 151 1.27 -0.55 13.77
C SER A 151 0.14 -1.48 14.23
N LYS A 152 0.48 -2.74 14.50
CA LYS A 152 -0.47 -3.73 15.04
C LYS A 152 -1.21 -3.19 16.28
N LYS A 153 -0.50 -2.53 17.20
CA LYS A 153 -1.12 -1.94 18.41
C LYS A 153 -2.26 -0.97 18.09
N LYS A 154 -2.13 -0.16 17.04
CA LYS A 154 -3.17 0.79 16.63
C LYS A 154 -4.34 0.08 15.94
N VAL A 155 -4.05 -1.01 15.24
CA VAL A 155 -5.08 -1.86 14.65
C VAL A 155 -5.85 -2.60 15.74
N ASP A 156 -5.19 -3.13 16.74
CA ASP A 156 -5.84 -3.78 17.90
C ASP A 156 -6.82 -2.80 18.58
N ALA A 157 -6.38 -1.55 18.83
CA ALA A 157 -7.27 -0.51 19.36
C ALA A 157 -8.43 -0.17 18.41
N MET A 158 -8.21 -0.19 17.12
CA MET A 158 -9.26 -0.01 16.12
C MET A 158 -10.27 -1.16 16.14
N LEU A 159 -9.82 -2.41 16.27
CA LEU A 159 -10.69 -3.58 16.38
C LEU A 159 -11.69 -3.46 17.54
N GLU A 160 -11.26 -2.93 18.68
CA GLU A 160 -12.11 -2.72 19.86
C GLU A 160 -13.26 -1.74 19.61
N MET A 161 -13.13 -0.87 18.59
CA MET A 161 -14.16 0.11 18.24
C MET A 161 -15.32 -0.49 17.45
N PHE A 162 -15.09 -1.61 16.75
CA PHE A 162 -16.12 -2.28 15.95
C PHE A 162 -16.86 -3.33 16.79
N GLY A 163 -18.15 -3.52 16.50
CA GLY A 163 -18.95 -4.56 17.14
C GLY A 163 -18.56 -5.98 16.71
N SER A 164 -18.10 -6.14 15.47
CA SER A 164 -17.62 -7.39 14.89
C SER A 164 -16.61 -7.08 13.80
N ALA A 165 -15.38 -7.50 13.99
CA ALA A 165 -14.31 -7.34 13.00
C ALA A 165 -13.35 -8.54 13.02
N ASN A 166 -12.86 -8.93 11.85
CA ASN A 166 -11.85 -9.97 11.69
C ASN A 166 -10.49 -9.32 11.37
N LEU A 167 -9.42 -9.86 11.92
CA LEU A 167 -8.06 -9.45 11.62
C LEU A 167 -7.31 -10.59 10.94
N SER A 168 -6.70 -10.27 9.81
CA SER A 168 -5.75 -11.15 9.11
C SER A 168 -4.41 -10.44 8.95
N VAL A 169 -3.34 -11.22 8.97
CA VAL A 169 -1.98 -10.72 8.80
C VAL A 169 -1.39 -11.33 7.53
N MET A 170 -0.92 -10.49 6.63
CA MET A 170 -0.17 -10.90 5.43
C MET A 170 1.31 -11.04 5.78
N GLU A 171 1.82 -12.25 5.76
CA GLU A 171 3.21 -12.53 6.10
C GLU A 171 4.19 -11.95 5.07
N GLY A 172 5.30 -11.39 5.56
CA GLY A 172 6.42 -10.95 4.75
C GLY A 172 6.13 -9.81 3.77
N VAL A 173 5.08 -9.00 4.00
CA VAL A 173 4.76 -7.77 3.26
C VAL A 173 4.53 -6.60 4.21
N ALA A 174 4.70 -5.38 3.71
CA ALA A 174 4.46 -4.18 4.48
C ALA A 174 3.21 -3.42 3.98
N HIS A 175 3.32 -2.11 3.80
CA HIS A 175 2.19 -1.21 3.53
C HIS A 175 1.64 -1.29 2.11
N PHE A 176 2.44 -1.75 1.16
CA PHE A 176 2.07 -1.80 -0.26
C PHE A 176 2.04 -3.23 -0.79
N PRO A 177 1.16 -4.13 -0.25
CA PRO A 177 1.13 -5.54 -0.65
C PRO A 177 0.85 -5.73 -2.14
N PHE A 178 0.05 -4.86 -2.76
CA PHE A 178 -0.20 -4.87 -4.20
C PHE A 178 1.06 -4.66 -5.04
N TYR A 179 2.08 -4.04 -4.45
CA TYR A 179 3.37 -3.79 -5.08
C TYR A 179 4.42 -4.83 -4.67
N GLU A 180 4.43 -5.22 -3.40
CA GLU A 180 5.44 -6.11 -2.83
C GLU A 180 5.21 -7.58 -3.17
N ASP A 181 3.95 -8.04 -3.05
CA ASP A 181 3.55 -9.42 -3.30
C ASP A 181 2.05 -9.51 -3.63
N PRO A 182 1.68 -9.32 -4.90
CA PRO A 182 0.28 -9.41 -5.32
C PRO A 182 -0.37 -10.78 -5.07
N GLU A 183 0.43 -11.86 -5.01
CA GLU A 183 -0.09 -13.21 -4.75
C GLU A 183 -0.62 -13.34 -3.32
N VAL A 184 0.14 -12.82 -2.33
CA VAL A 184 -0.29 -12.77 -0.93
C VAL A 184 -1.54 -11.92 -0.77
N LEU A 185 -1.61 -10.79 -1.46
CA LEU A 185 -2.80 -9.93 -1.47
C LEU A 185 -4.02 -10.66 -2.04
N ASN A 186 -3.88 -11.30 -3.22
CA ASN A 186 -4.97 -12.02 -3.87
C ASN A 186 -5.49 -13.15 -3.00
N LYS A 187 -4.59 -13.93 -2.37
CA LYS A 187 -4.99 -14.98 -1.45
C LYS A 187 -5.83 -14.43 -0.28
N SER A 188 -5.39 -13.31 0.31
CA SER A 188 -6.14 -12.66 1.39
C SER A 188 -7.53 -12.20 0.95
N LEU A 189 -7.67 -11.73 -0.30
CA LEU A 189 -8.96 -11.36 -0.88
C LEU A 189 -9.84 -12.60 -1.13
N GLU A 190 -9.29 -13.67 -1.69
CA GLU A 190 -10.02 -14.93 -1.92
C GLU A 190 -10.57 -15.52 -0.62
N ASP A 191 -9.77 -15.52 0.45
CA ASP A 191 -10.20 -16.00 1.78
C ASP A 191 -11.43 -15.21 2.29
N ILE A 192 -11.44 -13.88 2.07
CA ILE A 192 -12.59 -13.04 2.43
C ILE A 192 -13.80 -13.35 1.55
N PHE A 193 -13.63 -13.41 0.23
CA PHE A 193 -14.73 -13.71 -0.68
C PHE A 193 -15.39 -15.06 -0.37
N ASN A 194 -14.60 -16.10 -0.11
CA ASN A 194 -15.08 -17.43 0.22
C ASN A 194 -15.88 -17.48 1.55
N THR A 195 -15.73 -16.48 2.40
CA THR A 195 -16.50 -16.36 3.65
C THR A 195 -17.93 -15.87 3.40
N TYR A 196 -18.20 -15.24 2.24
CA TYR A 196 -19.49 -14.59 1.94
C TYR A 196 -20.25 -15.18 0.76
N ILE A 197 -19.71 -16.19 0.10
CA ILE A 197 -20.37 -16.97 -0.94
C ILE A 197 -20.93 -18.26 -0.32
#